data_f570e675ca7da9685ccc2f435c74029d
#
_entry.id   f570e675ca7da9685ccc2f435c74029d
#
_cell.length_a   1.000
_cell.length_b   1.000
_cell.length_c   1.000
_cell.angle_alpha   90.00
_cell.angle_beta   90.00
_cell.angle_gamma   90.00
#
_symmetry.space_group_name_H-M   'P 1'
#
loop_
_entity.id
_entity.type
_entity.pdbx_description
1 polymer ?
#
loop_
_entity_poly.entity_id
_entity_poly.type
_entity_poly.pdbx_seq_one_letter_code
_entity_poly.pdbx_strand_id
1 'polypeptide(L)'
;MVEVAFFAGATGAIGGAIAVVALRNPFYSVLALVVHLVFLAGIFLLLRAQFLAAAQIVIYAGAVMVIYVFVAAYVGGIEEPKFDSSPQLRIIGPILAVALFIQISIAVLGSSLTALGTEGTAKVEAGFGTPEAIGKLMLEDFLIAFEAASVLLLIAAVAAIVLAGRKRESKAS
;
A
#
# COMPACT_ATOMS: atom_id res chain seq x y z
N MET A 1 5.91 -24.38 9.65
CA MET A 1 6.85 -23.24 9.47
C MET A 1 6.25 -22.09 8.70
N VAL A 2 5.52 -22.33 7.60
CA VAL A 2 4.85 -21.27 6.81
C VAL A 2 3.81 -20.52 7.62
N GLU A 3 3.01 -21.22 8.42
CA GLU A 3 1.98 -20.62 9.29
C GLU A 3 2.59 -19.66 10.32
N VAL A 4 3.68 -20.07 10.97
CA VAL A 4 4.37 -19.21 11.94
C VAL A 4 4.90 -17.93 11.26
N ALA A 5 5.50 -18.07 10.09
CA ALA A 5 5.96 -16.93 9.31
C ALA A 5 4.80 -16.01 8.88
N PHE A 6 3.64 -16.59 8.54
CA PHE A 6 2.44 -15.82 8.21
C PHE A 6 1.94 -15.02 9.41
N PHE A 7 1.78 -15.65 10.59
CA PHE A 7 1.32 -14.95 11.79
C PHE A 7 2.31 -13.88 12.25
N ALA A 8 3.61 -14.14 12.15
CA ALA A 8 4.64 -13.16 12.44
C ALA A 8 4.57 -11.97 11.47
N GLY A 9 4.43 -12.24 10.17
CA GLY A 9 4.25 -11.22 9.14
C GLY A 9 2.98 -10.40 9.34
N ALA A 10 1.85 -11.06 9.62
CA ALA A 10 0.57 -10.40 9.86
C ALA A 10 0.61 -9.51 11.11
N THR A 11 1.20 -10.02 12.21
CA THR A 11 1.36 -9.23 13.45
C THR A 11 2.25 -8.02 13.21
N GLY A 12 3.36 -8.18 12.48
CA GLY A 12 4.24 -7.07 12.12
C GLY A 12 3.56 -6.04 11.22
N ALA A 13 2.77 -6.49 10.24
CA ALA A 13 2.02 -5.60 9.36
C ALA A 13 0.94 -4.82 10.13
N ILE A 14 0.15 -5.48 10.97
CA ILE A 14 -0.88 -4.82 11.79
C ILE A 14 -0.24 -3.87 12.80
N GLY A 15 0.83 -4.29 13.48
CA GLY A 15 1.56 -3.45 14.41
C GLY A 15 2.13 -2.20 13.75
N GLY A 16 2.72 -2.36 12.56
CA GLY A 16 3.19 -1.25 11.74
C GLY A 16 2.06 -0.29 11.34
N ALA A 17 0.92 -0.80 10.89
CA ALA A 17 -0.25 0.01 10.52
C ALA A 17 -0.81 0.81 11.71
N ILE A 18 -0.91 0.18 12.89
CA ILE A 18 -1.34 0.86 14.12
C ILE A 18 -0.33 1.95 14.50
N ALA A 19 0.97 1.66 14.40
CA ALA A 19 2.03 2.62 14.72
C ALA A 19 1.97 3.85 13.80
N VAL A 20 1.65 3.68 12.51
CA VAL A 20 1.47 4.81 11.56
C VAL A 20 0.44 5.81 12.07
N VAL A 21 -0.70 5.32 12.60
CA VAL A 21 -1.79 6.18 13.07
C VAL A 21 -1.54 6.71 14.49
N ALA A 22 -0.86 5.93 15.33
CA ALA A 22 -0.63 6.27 16.74
C ALA A 22 0.53 7.27 16.95
N LEU A 23 1.51 7.28 16.06
CA LEU A 23 2.68 8.13 16.17
C LEU A 23 2.35 9.57 15.77
N ARG A 24 2.62 10.51 16.67
CA ARG A 24 2.38 11.95 16.45
C ARG A 24 3.44 12.62 15.57
N ASN A 25 4.65 12.06 15.53
CA ASN A 25 5.72 12.63 14.74
C ASN A 25 5.66 12.06 13.31
N PRO A 26 5.48 12.89 12.27
CA PRO A 26 5.36 12.46 10.88
C PRO A 26 6.53 11.59 10.41
N PHE A 27 7.75 11.91 10.84
CA PHE A 27 8.94 11.15 10.46
C PHE A 27 8.87 9.70 10.97
N TYR A 28 8.56 9.50 12.24
CA TYR A 28 8.43 8.15 12.81
C TYR A 28 7.21 7.40 12.27
N SER A 29 6.11 8.12 11.96
CA SER A 29 4.94 7.54 11.30
C SER A 29 5.29 6.97 9.92
N VAL A 30 6.05 7.71 9.11
CA VAL A 30 6.51 7.22 7.80
C VAL A 30 7.48 6.04 7.95
N LEU A 31 8.35 6.03 8.95
CA LEU A 31 9.22 4.87 9.22
C LEU A 31 8.39 3.63 9.61
N ALA A 32 7.37 3.81 10.43
CA ALA A 32 6.44 2.72 10.78
C ALA A 32 5.71 2.19 9.52
N LEU A 33 5.37 3.08 8.58
CA LEU A 33 4.77 2.68 7.30
C LEU A 33 5.74 1.86 6.45
N VAL A 34 7.03 2.22 6.41
CA VAL A 34 8.04 1.39 5.73
C VAL A 34 8.08 -0.03 6.31
N VAL A 35 8.11 -0.14 7.64
CA VAL A 35 8.10 -1.43 8.33
C VAL A 35 6.85 -2.23 7.99
N HIS A 36 5.66 -1.59 8.02
CA HIS A 36 4.41 -2.21 7.58
C HIS A 36 4.50 -2.78 6.16
N LEU A 37 5.02 -1.99 5.21
CA LEU A 37 5.12 -2.39 3.80
C LEU A 37 6.10 -3.56 3.58
N VAL A 38 7.18 -3.63 4.35
CA VAL A 38 8.14 -4.75 4.30
C VAL A 38 7.48 -6.03 4.81
N PHE A 39 6.73 -5.99 5.91
CA PHE A 39 5.97 -7.15 6.39
C PHE A 39 4.89 -7.57 5.39
N LEU A 40 4.22 -6.62 4.74
CA LEU A 40 3.24 -6.91 3.70
C LEU A 40 3.88 -7.61 2.50
N ALA A 41 5.06 -7.19 2.07
CA ALA A 41 5.82 -7.88 1.03
C ALA A 41 6.19 -9.31 1.43
N GLY A 42 6.55 -9.54 2.69
CA GLY A 42 6.76 -10.87 3.24
C GLY A 42 5.51 -11.76 3.15
N ILE A 43 4.34 -11.21 3.44
CA ILE A 43 3.06 -11.93 3.30
C ILE A 43 2.80 -12.27 1.82
N PHE A 44 3.03 -11.34 0.88
CA PHE A 44 2.91 -11.63 -0.55
C PHE A 44 3.83 -12.78 -0.99
N LEU A 45 5.05 -12.84 -0.45
CA LEU A 45 5.99 -13.92 -0.74
C LEU A 45 5.46 -15.27 -0.25
N LEU A 46 4.89 -15.31 0.97
CA LEU A 46 4.26 -16.51 1.53
C LEU A 46 3.06 -16.98 0.71
N LEU A 47 2.32 -16.06 0.12
CA LEU A 47 1.18 -16.32 -0.79
C LEU A 47 1.61 -16.68 -2.22
N ARG A 48 2.90 -16.89 -2.45
CA ARG A 48 3.49 -17.16 -3.77
C ARG A 48 3.33 -16.04 -4.81
N ALA A 49 2.96 -14.83 -4.41
CA ALA A 49 2.85 -13.67 -5.25
C ALA A 49 4.22 -12.97 -5.40
N GLN A 50 5.18 -13.65 -6.03
CA GLN A 50 6.58 -13.21 -6.08
C GLN A 50 6.76 -11.86 -6.77
N PHE A 51 6.07 -11.63 -7.89
CA PHE A 51 6.11 -10.36 -8.61
C PHE A 51 5.58 -9.22 -7.74
N LEU A 52 4.47 -9.46 -7.04
CA LEU A 52 3.85 -8.46 -6.16
C LEU A 52 4.76 -8.14 -4.96
N ALA A 53 5.41 -9.15 -4.38
CA ALA A 53 6.36 -8.95 -3.29
C ALA A 53 7.56 -8.11 -3.72
N ALA A 54 8.12 -8.39 -4.91
CA ALA A 54 9.23 -7.62 -5.46
C ALA A 54 8.81 -6.17 -5.76
N ALA A 55 7.66 -5.96 -6.39
CA ALA A 55 7.12 -4.62 -6.66
C ALA A 55 6.86 -3.85 -5.36
N GLN A 56 6.35 -4.50 -4.33
CA GLN A 56 6.11 -3.91 -3.00
C GLN A 56 7.41 -3.38 -2.39
N ILE A 57 8.50 -4.14 -2.44
CA ILE A 57 9.80 -3.72 -1.90
C ILE A 57 10.41 -2.61 -2.75
N VAL A 58 10.51 -2.81 -4.07
CA VAL A 58 11.26 -1.90 -4.95
C VAL A 58 10.52 -0.58 -5.14
N ILE A 59 9.23 -0.62 -5.41
CA ILE A 59 8.45 0.58 -5.73
C ILE A 59 7.95 1.24 -4.45
N TYR A 60 7.22 0.51 -3.60
CA TYR A 60 6.62 1.13 -2.42
C TYR A 60 7.62 1.41 -1.31
N ALA A 61 8.34 0.40 -0.81
CA ALA A 61 9.30 0.60 0.27
C ALA A 61 10.59 1.31 -0.22
N GLY A 62 11.00 1.07 -1.46
CA GLY A 62 12.20 1.68 -2.05
C GLY A 62 11.96 3.09 -2.59
N ALA A 63 11.21 3.25 -3.67
CA ALA A 63 11.09 4.53 -4.35
C ALA A 63 10.14 5.51 -3.64
N VAL A 64 8.89 5.07 -3.38
CA VAL A 64 7.84 5.95 -2.85
C VAL A 64 8.12 6.34 -1.40
N MET A 65 8.43 5.38 -0.55
CA MET A 65 8.66 5.67 0.87
C MET A 65 9.93 6.48 1.11
N VAL A 66 10.99 6.31 0.32
CA VAL A 66 12.19 7.13 0.44
C VAL A 66 11.85 8.61 0.21
N ILE A 67 11.02 8.91 -0.79
CA ILE A 67 10.56 10.29 -1.03
C ILE A 67 9.71 10.78 0.16
N TYR A 68 8.79 9.96 0.68
CA TYR A 68 7.98 10.34 1.84
C TYR A 68 8.82 10.58 3.11
N VAL A 69 9.79 9.71 3.39
CA VAL A 69 10.74 9.89 4.51
C VAL A 69 11.50 11.20 4.36
N PHE A 70 11.98 11.50 3.16
CA PHE A 70 12.70 12.72 2.88
C PHE A 70 11.81 13.96 3.08
N VAL A 71 10.59 13.93 2.57
CA VAL A 71 9.62 15.03 2.75
C VAL A 71 9.27 15.19 4.23
N ALA A 72 9.00 14.12 4.95
CA ALA A 72 8.66 14.15 6.37
C ALA A 72 9.83 14.68 7.22
N ALA A 73 11.07 14.33 6.87
CA ALA A 73 12.26 14.84 7.54
C ALA A 73 12.50 16.33 7.27
N TYR A 74 12.19 16.80 6.06
CA TYR A 74 12.43 18.17 5.64
C TYR A 74 11.32 19.14 6.09
N VAL A 75 10.07 18.69 6.06
CA VAL A 75 8.86 19.49 6.40
C VAL A 75 8.51 19.36 7.88
N GLY A 76 9.09 18.40 8.59
CA GLY A 76 8.76 18.02 9.96
C GLY A 76 8.53 19.19 10.90
N GLY A 77 7.37 19.22 11.54
CA GLY A 77 7.01 20.20 12.57
C GLY A 77 6.00 21.27 12.16
N ILE A 78 5.22 21.03 11.10
CA ILE A 78 4.02 21.85 10.86
C ILE A 78 3.06 21.55 12.00
N GLU A 79 2.76 22.57 12.81
CA GLU A 79 1.69 22.51 13.80
C GLU A 79 0.42 22.06 13.07
N GLU A 80 -0.15 20.94 13.52
CA GLU A 80 -1.44 20.48 12.97
C GLU A 80 -2.46 21.60 13.14
N PRO A 81 -3.10 22.06 12.05
CA PRO A 81 -4.22 22.97 12.20
C PRO A 81 -5.22 22.29 13.12
N LYS A 82 -5.58 22.95 14.23
CA LYS A 82 -6.62 22.47 15.12
C LYS A 82 -7.88 22.34 14.30
N PHE A 83 -8.14 21.13 13.83
CA PHE A 83 -9.38 20.83 13.12
C PHE A 83 -10.49 21.00 14.15
N ASP A 84 -11.17 22.12 14.09
CA ASP A 84 -12.38 22.38 14.85
C ASP A 84 -13.48 21.48 14.26
N SER A 85 -13.38 20.18 14.60
CA SER A 85 -14.32 19.19 14.15
C SER A 85 -15.66 19.51 14.78
N SER A 86 -16.64 19.86 13.93
CA SER A 86 -18.02 20.04 14.35
C SER A 86 -18.45 18.85 15.23
N PRO A 87 -19.21 19.07 16.31
CA PRO A 87 -19.62 18.02 17.23
C PRO A 87 -20.22 16.79 16.54
N GLN A 88 -20.83 17.00 15.39
CA GLN A 88 -21.43 15.96 14.55
C GLN A 88 -20.38 15.03 13.92
N LEU A 89 -19.28 15.55 13.39
CA LEU A 89 -18.20 14.72 12.83
C LEU A 89 -17.52 13.85 13.88
N ARG A 90 -17.44 14.32 15.12
CA ARG A 90 -16.83 13.61 16.23
C ARG A 90 -17.63 12.37 16.64
N ILE A 91 -18.94 12.35 16.35
CA ILE A 91 -19.83 11.20 16.60
C ILE A 91 -19.98 10.34 15.36
N ILE A 92 -20.17 10.95 14.18
CA ILE A 92 -20.39 10.22 12.93
C ILE A 92 -19.14 9.45 12.49
N GLY A 93 -17.95 10.01 12.69
CA GLY A 93 -16.70 9.36 12.30
C GLY A 93 -16.52 7.94 12.89
N PRO A 94 -16.55 7.78 14.22
CA PRO A 94 -16.47 6.47 14.84
C PRO A 94 -17.58 5.50 14.42
N ILE A 95 -18.80 5.99 14.25
CA ILE A 95 -19.95 5.16 13.81
C ILE A 95 -19.70 4.59 12.42
N LEU A 96 -19.26 5.44 11.48
CA LEU A 96 -18.92 5.00 10.12
C LEU A 96 -17.72 4.03 10.12
N ALA A 97 -16.71 4.29 10.94
CA ALA A 97 -15.54 3.40 11.06
C ALA A 97 -15.94 2.01 11.56
N VAL A 98 -16.80 1.94 12.59
CA VAL A 98 -17.33 0.67 13.12
C VAL A 98 -18.20 -0.02 12.08
N ALA A 99 -19.07 0.69 11.38
CA ALA A 99 -19.93 0.13 10.34
C ALA A 99 -19.09 -0.49 9.21
N LEU A 100 -18.07 0.23 8.74
CA LEU A 100 -17.12 -0.27 7.72
C LEU A 100 -16.35 -1.50 8.22
N PHE A 101 -15.88 -1.46 9.46
CA PHE A 101 -15.17 -2.59 10.05
C PHE A 101 -16.04 -3.85 10.11
N ILE A 102 -17.32 -3.71 10.54
CA ILE A 102 -18.28 -4.82 10.57
C ILE A 102 -18.54 -5.32 9.15
N GLN A 103 -18.75 -4.42 8.18
CA GLN A 103 -19.02 -4.79 6.80
C GLN A 103 -17.85 -5.57 6.18
N ILE A 104 -16.62 -5.10 6.36
CA ILE A 104 -15.41 -5.79 5.88
C ILE A 104 -15.27 -7.14 6.58
N SER A 105 -15.51 -7.21 7.90
CA SER A 105 -15.45 -8.46 8.65
C SER A 105 -16.45 -9.49 8.15
N ILE A 106 -17.69 -9.08 7.89
CA ILE A 106 -18.74 -9.97 7.31
C ILE A 106 -18.31 -10.46 5.91
N ALA A 107 -17.78 -9.58 5.06
CA ALA A 107 -17.32 -9.95 3.73
C ALA A 107 -16.18 -10.98 3.77
N VAL A 108 -15.21 -10.78 4.64
CA VAL A 108 -14.05 -11.69 4.81
C VAL A 108 -14.49 -13.03 5.38
N LEU A 109 -15.33 -13.03 6.43
CA LEU A 109 -15.85 -14.27 7.03
C LEU A 109 -16.76 -15.04 6.08
N GLY A 110 -17.65 -14.34 5.36
CA GLY A 110 -18.52 -14.96 4.37
C GLY A 110 -17.73 -15.60 3.22
N SER A 111 -16.69 -14.95 2.74
CA SER A 111 -15.78 -15.48 1.73
C SER A 111 -15.03 -16.72 2.22
N SER A 112 -14.52 -16.71 3.45
CA SER A 112 -13.81 -17.86 4.01
C SER A 112 -14.72 -19.06 4.29
N LEU A 113 -15.96 -18.85 4.73
CA LEU A 113 -16.94 -19.92 4.90
C LEU A 113 -17.31 -20.57 3.57
N THR A 114 -17.45 -19.79 2.50
CA THR A 114 -17.68 -20.30 1.15
C THR A 114 -16.48 -21.12 0.65
N ALA A 115 -15.26 -20.67 0.91
CA ALA A 115 -14.05 -21.37 0.54
C ALA A 115 -13.88 -22.70 1.29
N LEU A 116 -14.31 -22.80 2.55
CA LEU A 116 -14.31 -24.05 3.33
C LEU A 116 -15.37 -25.05 2.85
N GLY A 117 -16.48 -24.56 2.28
CA GLY A 117 -17.55 -25.41 1.71
C GLY A 117 -17.25 -25.92 0.30
N THR A 118 -16.25 -25.35 -0.36
CA THR A 118 -15.83 -25.80 -1.68
C THR A 118 -14.72 -26.84 -1.49
N GLU A 119 -15.05 -28.12 -1.65
CA GLU A 119 -14.08 -29.23 -1.67
C GLU A 119 -13.17 -29.09 -2.91
N GLY A 120 -12.19 -28.27 -2.81
CA GLY A 120 -11.18 -28.09 -3.83
C GLY A 120 -10.16 -27.06 -3.37
N THR A 121 -9.03 -27.51 -2.85
CA THR A 121 -7.85 -26.68 -2.83
C THR A 121 -7.65 -26.15 -4.24
N ALA A 122 -7.86 -24.85 -4.44
CA ALA A 122 -7.53 -24.21 -5.71
C ALA A 122 -6.11 -24.67 -6.09
N LYS A 123 -6.01 -25.48 -7.14
CA LYS A 123 -4.70 -25.93 -7.65
C LYS A 123 -4.04 -24.66 -8.18
N VAL A 124 -3.15 -24.12 -7.38
CA VAL A 124 -2.31 -23.01 -7.82
C VAL A 124 -1.42 -23.55 -8.93
N GLU A 125 -1.65 -23.09 -10.15
CA GLU A 125 -0.87 -23.49 -11.31
C GLU A 125 0.63 -23.24 -11.08
N ALA A 126 1.47 -24.12 -11.65
CA ALA A 126 2.90 -23.93 -11.60
C ALA A 126 3.26 -22.61 -12.29
N GLY A 127 3.94 -21.73 -11.57
CA GLY A 127 4.29 -20.39 -12.07
C GLY A 127 3.34 -19.27 -11.66
N PHE A 128 2.27 -19.55 -10.91
CA PHE A 128 1.38 -18.49 -10.39
C PHE A 128 2.19 -17.43 -9.61
N GLY A 129 1.90 -16.15 -9.91
CA GLY A 129 2.54 -15.01 -9.23
C GLY A 129 3.98 -14.73 -9.65
N THR A 130 4.53 -15.46 -10.62
CA THR A 130 5.85 -15.18 -11.20
C THR A 130 5.80 -13.98 -12.14
N PRO A 131 6.92 -13.27 -12.35
CA PRO A 131 7.00 -12.17 -13.32
C PRO A 131 6.61 -12.58 -14.74
N GLU A 132 6.94 -13.82 -15.12
CA GLU A 132 6.61 -14.38 -16.44
C GLU A 132 5.10 -14.53 -16.64
N ALA A 133 4.41 -15.13 -15.66
CA ALA A 133 2.95 -15.31 -15.70
C ALA A 133 2.22 -13.97 -15.73
N ILE A 134 2.64 -13.01 -14.91
CA ILE A 134 2.05 -11.67 -14.88
C ILE A 134 2.32 -10.92 -16.17
N GLY A 135 3.55 -11.00 -16.70
CA GLY A 135 3.90 -10.38 -18.00
C GLY A 135 3.05 -10.91 -19.15
N LYS A 136 2.84 -12.22 -19.21
CA LYS A 136 1.98 -12.85 -20.20
C LYS A 136 0.54 -12.36 -20.12
N LEU A 137 -0.07 -12.38 -18.92
CA LEU A 137 -1.43 -11.87 -18.70
C LEU A 137 -1.57 -10.40 -19.09
N MET A 138 -0.58 -9.56 -18.79
CA MET A 138 -0.61 -8.14 -19.16
C MET A 138 -0.59 -7.92 -20.66
N LEU A 139 0.12 -8.76 -21.41
CA LEU A 139 0.25 -8.61 -22.86
C LEU A 139 -0.87 -9.31 -23.64
N GLU A 140 -1.49 -10.36 -23.09
CA GLU A 140 -2.55 -11.11 -23.77
C GLU A 140 -3.94 -10.61 -23.37
N ASP A 141 -4.24 -10.52 -22.07
CA ASP A 141 -5.59 -10.23 -21.56
C ASP A 141 -5.77 -8.77 -21.14
N PHE A 142 -4.72 -8.12 -20.63
CA PHE A 142 -4.78 -6.77 -20.05
C PHE A 142 -3.96 -5.73 -20.79
N LEU A 143 -3.80 -5.89 -22.11
CA LEU A 143 -2.98 -5.01 -22.96
C LEU A 143 -3.37 -3.53 -22.83
N ILE A 144 -4.67 -3.22 -22.85
CA ILE A 144 -5.16 -1.83 -22.75
C ILE A 144 -4.79 -1.22 -21.39
N ALA A 145 -4.89 -1.99 -20.30
CA ALA A 145 -4.49 -1.52 -18.98
C ALA A 145 -2.98 -1.28 -18.91
N PHE A 146 -2.18 -2.13 -19.54
CA PHE A 146 -0.73 -1.98 -19.65
C PHE A 146 -0.34 -0.73 -20.43
N GLU A 147 -0.97 -0.47 -21.59
CA GLU A 147 -0.74 0.74 -22.38
C GLU A 147 -1.15 2.00 -21.61
N ALA A 148 -2.32 1.99 -20.95
CA ALA A 148 -2.77 3.11 -20.14
C ALA A 148 -1.80 3.42 -18.99
N ALA A 149 -1.26 2.39 -18.33
CA ALA A 149 -0.26 2.56 -17.28
C ALA A 149 1.04 3.17 -17.83
N SER A 150 1.48 2.78 -19.04
CA SER A 150 2.68 3.34 -19.65
C SER A 150 2.52 4.82 -19.98
N VAL A 151 1.36 5.22 -20.50
CA VAL A 151 1.02 6.64 -20.76
C VAL A 151 0.98 7.44 -19.45
N LEU A 152 0.39 6.87 -18.39
CA LEU A 152 0.34 7.50 -17.08
C LEU A 152 1.75 7.75 -16.52
N LEU A 153 2.64 6.76 -16.65
CA LEU A 153 4.05 6.90 -16.24
C LEU A 153 4.77 8.00 -17.01
N LEU A 154 4.53 8.08 -18.33
CA LEU A 154 5.09 9.14 -19.17
C LEU A 154 4.61 10.52 -18.70
N ILE A 155 3.30 10.68 -18.49
CA ILE A 155 2.72 11.93 -17.99
C ILE A 155 3.31 12.30 -16.63
N ALA A 156 3.44 11.33 -15.71
CA ALA A 156 4.02 11.56 -14.39
C ALA A 156 5.49 12.02 -14.48
N ALA A 157 6.28 11.39 -15.36
CA ALA A 157 7.67 11.78 -15.59
C ALA A 157 7.79 13.20 -16.15
N VAL A 158 7.00 13.55 -17.18
CA VAL A 158 6.97 14.89 -17.76
C VAL A 158 6.54 15.92 -16.71
N ALA A 159 5.48 15.65 -15.95
CA ALA A 159 5.02 16.52 -14.89
C ALA A 159 6.09 16.77 -13.82
N ALA A 160 6.80 15.73 -13.40
CA ALA A 160 7.89 15.85 -12.43
C ALA A 160 9.03 16.77 -12.94
N ILE A 161 9.43 16.61 -14.23
CA ILE A 161 10.46 17.44 -14.85
C ILE A 161 10.01 18.89 -14.94
N VAL A 162 8.78 19.16 -15.38
CA VAL A 162 8.23 20.52 -15.50
C VAL A 162 8.15 21.21 -14.14
N LEU A 163 7.68 20.51 -13.11
CA LEU A 163 7.59 21.04 -11.77
C LEU A 163 8.97 21.33 -11.16
N ALA A 164 9.96 20.47 -11.41
CA ALA A 164 11.33 20.68 -10.95
C ALA A 164 12.01 21.86 -11.66
N GLY A 165 11.74 22.06 -12.95
CA GLY A 165 12.29 23.16 -13.76
C GLY A 165 11.77 24.55 -13.32
N ARG A 166 10.49 24.65 -12.97
CA ARG A 166 9.82 25.91 -12.65
C ARG A 166 10.41 26.66 -11.45
N LYS A 167 11.06 25.96 -10.52
CA LYS A 167 11.76 26.58 -9.37
C LYS A 167 13.08 27.25 -9.74
N ARG A 168 13.67 26.97 -10.87
CA ARG A 168 14.94 27.60 -11.29
C ARG A 168 14.76 29.01 -11.85
N GLU A 169 13.68 29.27 -12.57
CA GLU A 169 13.41 30.59 -13.18
C GLU A 169 13.01 31.65 -12.12
N SER A 170 12.29 31.28 -11.08
CA SER A 170 11.90 32.20 -9.99
C SER A 170 13.07 32.68 -9.11
N LYS A 171 14.26 32.08 -9.21
CA LYS A 171 15.47 32.54 -8.48
C LYS A 171 16.41 33.33 -9.36
N ALA A 172 16.15 33.47 -10.65
CA ALA A 172 17.00 34.20 -11.62
C ALA A 172 16.43 35.57 -12.03
N SER A 173 15.26 35.95 -11.54
CA SER A 173 14.65 37.28 -11.66
C SER A 173 14.54 37.98 -10.32
#